data_8d2ddc8e903241649746d53a54ed2067
#
_entry.id   8d2ddc8e903241649746d53a54ed2067
#
_cell.length_a   1.000
_cell.length_b   1.000
_cell.length_c   1.000
_cell.angle_alpha   90.00
_cell.angle_beta   90.00
_cell.angle_gamma   90.00
#
_symmetry.space_group_name_H-M   'P 1'
#
loop_
_entity.id
_entity.type
_entity.pdbx_description
1 polymer ?
#
loop_
_entity_poly.entity_id
_entity_poly.type
_entity_poly.pdbx_seq_one_letter_code
_entity_poly.pdbx_strand_id
1 'polypeptide(L)'
;MKKSYQSTLIFTLFLSILSIILNTNQASATKLRVVAYNVACGQWATPERIAKELTVLRPDIVLLSEVPKTNRGKKVKDWSQRLADALDLDYVHVGTVSSAGHKSPKWGDPTGNYGGKFKSILSRTPLTGGKDISVEGSGWKRASAVRVETEIEGRRLALYSLHLPGFAHHNKAPTSSAAWEGSKHKALADHINGERESFDVIVGGDFNEWTEGLVMQSMLKETKMKNSTKEKSIDHILYSTKNKMKLLQAGRDWGPKNQNKDNVKSDGCLSDHPWVWCELEISN
;
A
#
# COMPACT_ATOMS: atom_id res chain seq x y z
N MET A 1 69.36 7.78 -16.02
CA MET A 1 68.36 8.07 -14.94
C MET A 1 67.01 8.54 -15.45
N LYS A 2 66.44 8.00 -16.55
CA LYS A 2 65.08 8.40 -17.10
C LYS A 2 64.01 7.29 -17.05
N LYS A 3 64.31 6.08 -16.59
CA LYS A 3 63.34 4.96 -16.56
C LYS A 3 62.49 4.81 -15.26
N SER A 4 62.81 5.52 -14.17
CA SER A 4 62.13 5.37 -12.89
C SER A 4 60.80 6.17 -12.78
N TYR A 5 60.67 7.29 -13.50
CA TYR A 5 59.48 8.15 -13.38
C TYR A 5 58.23 7.59 -14.11
N GLN A 6 58.40 6.85 -15.16
CA GLN A 6 57.25 6.30 -15.92
C GLN A 6 56.51 5.19 -15.13
N SER A 7 57.25 4.35 -14.41
CA SER A 7 56.64 3.27 -13.63
C SER A 7 55.81 3.79 -12.42
N THR A 8 56.28 4.86 -11.80
CA THR A 8 55.56 5.46 -10.64
C THR A 8 54.29 6.14 -11.10
N LEU A 9 54.25 6.81 -12.27
CA LEU A 9 53.10 7.50 -12.80
C LEU A 9 51.98 6.51 -13.18
N ILE A 10 52.31 5.40 -13.79
CA ILE A 10 51.34 4.35 -14.19
C ILE A 10 50.75 3.68 -12.96
N PHE A 11 51.56 3.42 -11.92
CA PHE A 11 51.05 2.81 -10.67
C PHE A 11 50.11 3.73 -9.91
N THR A 12 50.38 5.05 -9.88
CA THR A 12 49.52 6.04 -9.24
C THR A 12 48.19 6.20 -10.00
N LEU A 13 48.21 6.16 -11.32
CA LEU A 13 47.00 6.22 -12.15
C LEU A 13 46.11 4.96 -11.96
N PHE A 14 46.73 3.79 -11.87
CA PHE A 14 46.00 2.52 -11.62
C PHE A 14 45.33 2.49 -10.22
N LEU A 15 46.00 2.98 -9.20
CA LEU A 15 45.45 3.12 -7.83
C LEU A 15 44.29 4.13 -7.77
N SER A 16 44.35 5.23 -8.52
CA SER A 16 43.31 6.23 -8.62
C SER A 16 42.04 5.68 -9.32
N ILE A 17 42.23 4.94 -10.39
CA ILE A 17 41.12 4.28 -11.13
C ILE A 17 40.50 3.17 -10.28
N LEU A 18 41.30 2.39 -9.56
CA LEU A 18 40.79 1.34 -8.68
C LEU A 18 40.00 1.92 -7.49
N SER A 19 40.41 3.05 -6.92
CA SER A 19 39.66 3.74 -5.87
C SER A 19 38.35 4.35 -6.37
N ILE A 20 38.29 4.82 -7.61
CA ILE A 20 37.05 5.31 -8.21
C ILE A 20 36.08 4.15 -8.45
N ILE A 21 36.55 3.00 -8.91
CA ILE A 21 35.73 1.80 -9.15
C ILE A 21 35.22 1.19 -7.82
N LEU A 22 36.03 1.24 -6.76
CA LEU A 22 35.61 0.73 -5.44
C LEU A 22 34.62 1.65 -4.73
N ASN A 23 34.58 2.96 -5.05
CA ASN A 23 33.62 3.89 -4.46
C ASN A 23 32.25 3.93 -5.14
N THR A 24 32.06 3.29 -6.31
CA THR A 24 30.79 3.32 -7.04
C THR A 24 29.77 2.26 -6.61
N ASN A 25 30.10 1.38 -5.64
CA ASN A 25 29.22 0.28 -5.22
C ASN A 25 28.68 0.40 -3.81
N GLN A 26 28.63 1.57 -3.21
CA GLN A 26 27.69 1.73 -2.09
C GLN A 26 26.30 1.82 -2.65
N ALA A 27 25.62 0.66 -2.68
CA ALA A 27 24.19 0.60 -2.95
C ALA A 27 23.48 1.59 -2.01
N SER A 28 23.00 2.70 -2.57
CA SER A 28 22.25 3.68 -1.78
C SER A 28 20.96 3.01 -1.33
N ALA A 29 20.76 2.94 -0.04
CA ALA A 29 19.49 2.48 0.50
C ALA A 29 18.41 3.52 0.18
N THR A 30 17.39 3.11 -0.56
CA THR A 30 16.26 3.99 -0.91
C THR A 30 15.17 3.88 0.14
N LYS A 31 14.62 5.02 0.54
CA LYS A 31 13.47 5.10 1.43
C LYS A 31 12.18 5.10 0.62
N LEU A 32 11.28 4.23 0.99
CA LEU A 32 9.96 4.09 0.37
C LEU A 32 8.88 4.38 1.41
N ARG A 33 8.05 5.38 1.16
CA ARG A 33 6.92 5.74 2.01
C ARG A 33 5.62 5.21 1.44
N VAL A 34 4.99 4.36 2.21
CA VAL A 34 3.75 3.69 1.84
C VAL A 34 2.63 4.13 2.78
N VAL A 35 1.50 4.48 2.21
CA VAL A 35 0.26 4.79 2.94
C VAL A 35 -0.81 3.78 2.53
N ALA A 36 -1.57 3.26 3.48
CA ALA A 36 -2.80 2.52 3.21
C ALA A 36 -3.99 3.23 3.87
N TYR A 37 -5.08 3.41 3.12
CA TYR A 37 -6.23 4.18 3.57
C TYR A 37 -7.56 3.67 3.00
N ASN A 38 -8.49 3.35 3.88
CA ASN A 38 -9.89 3.18 3.53
C ASN A 38 -10.55 4.56 3.47
N VAL A 39 -10.99 4.98 2.28
CA VAL A 39 -11.53 6.34 2.05
C VAL A 39 -13.05 6.41 2.16
N ALA A 40 -13.68 5.39 2.71
CA ALA A 40 -15.13 5.34 2.98
C ALA A 40 -16.00 5.83 1.81
N CYS A 41 -15.70 5.38 0.60
CA CYS A 41 -16.37 5.79 -0.65
C CYS A 41 -16.28 7.30 -0.94
N GLY A 42 -15.30 8.01 -0.40
CA GLY A 42 -15.20 9.47 -0.50
C GLY A 42 -16.38 10.22 0.16
N GLN A 43 -17.06 9.60 1.13
CA GLN A 43 -18.27 10.18 1.76
C GLN A 43 -17.97 11.42 2.58
N TRP A 44 -16.77 11.50 3.16
CA TRP A 44 -16.43 12.49 4.18
C TRP A 44 -15.52 13.61 3.65
N ALA A 45 -14.73 13.33 2.64
CA ALA A 45 -13.77 14.28 2.11
C ALA A 45 -13.56 14.15 0.60
N THR A 46 -13.22 15.26 -0.04
CA THR A 46 -12.73 15.26 -1.42
C THR A 46 -11.30 14.73 -1.50
N PRO A 47 -10.85 14.25 -2.68
CA PRO A 47 -9.47 13.83 -2.87
C PRO A 47 -8.45 14.88 -2.46
N GLU A 48 -8.69 16.14 -2.82
CA GLU A 48 -7.78 17.26 -2.53
C GLU A 48 -7.65 17.54 -1.03
N ARG A 49 -8.75 17.35 -0.29
CA ARG A 49 -8.74 17.51 1.15
C ARG A 49 -7.95 16.39 1.84
N ILE A 50 -8.11 15.15 1.37
CA ILE A 50 -7.30 14.01 1.83
C ILE A 50 -5.83 14.26 1.50
N ALA A 51 -5.52 14.68 0.26
CA ALA A 51 -4.16 14.98 -0.17
C ALA A 51 -3.47 15.99 0.73
N LYS A 52 -4.18 17.05 1.13
CA LYS A 52 -3.64 18.09 2.02
C LYS A 52 -3.06 17.49 3.32
N GLU A 53 -3.74 16.50 3.90
CA GLU A 53 -3.28 15.86 5.13
C GLU A 53 -2.16 14.84 4.85
N LEU A 54 -2.25 14.07 3.75
CA LEU A 54 -1.26 13.07 3.40
C LEU A 54 0.06 13.67 2.85
N THR A 55 0.03 14.90 2.34
CA THR A 55 1.22 15.57 1.75
C THR A 55 2.38 15.67 2.75
N VAL A 56 2.10 15.81 4.04
CA VAL A 56 3.15 15.84 5.09
C VAL A 56 4.00 14.57 5.11
N LEU A 57 3.40 13.43 4.75
CA LEU A 57 4.08 12.14 4.68
C LEU A 57 4.92 11.99 3.40
N ARG A 58 4.63 12.80 2.35
CA ARG A 58 5.25 12.67 1.02
C ARG A 58 5.26 11.21 0.54
N PRO A 59 4.08 10.56 0.40
CA PRO A 59 4.02 9.15 0.05
C PRO A 59 4.60 8.91 -1.35
N ASP A 60 5.27 7.76 -1.53
CA ASP A 60 5.68 7.26 -2.83
C ASP A 60 4.64 6.30 -3.40
N ILE A 61 3.93 5.60 -2.50
CA ILE A 61 2.85 4.65 -2.81
C ILE A 61 1.66 4.91 -1.90
N VAL A 62 0.45 4.93 -2.46
CA VAL A 62 -0.80 4.98 -1.71
C VAL A 62 -1.70 3.82 -2.13
N LEU A 63 -2.08 2.99 -1.15
CA LEU A 63 -2.93 1.81 -1.29
C LEU A 63 -4.32 2.14 -0.74
N LEU A 64 -5.32 2.23 -1.62
CA LEU A 64 -6.64 2.73 -1.26
C LEU A 64 -7.70 1.63 -1.31
N SER A 65 -8.54 1.58 -0.30
CA SER A 65 -9.76 0.78 -0.27
C SER A 65 -11.01 1.65 -0.18
N GLU A 66 -12.15 1.09 -0.55
CA GLU A 66 -13.43 1.77 -0.68
C GLU A 66 -13.38 3.02 -1.56
N VAL A 67 -12.66 2.96 -2.66
CA VAL A 67 -12.55 4.09 -3.58
C VAL A 67 -13.81 4.19 -4.44
N PRO A 68 -14.43 5.36 -4.56
CA PRO A 68 -15.53 5.57 -5.49
C PRO A 68 -14.99 5.73 -6.92
N LYS A 69 -15.65 5.12 -7.89
CA LYS A 69 -15.40 5.36 -9.32
C LYS A 69 -16.42 6.35 -9.90
N THR A 70 -15.98 7.13 -10.87
CA THR A 70 -16.89 8.00 -11.61
C THR A 70 -17.91 7.18 -12.41
N ASN A 71 -19.18 7.57 -12.32
CA ASN A 71 -20.29 6.99 -13.09
C ASN A 71 -20.62 7.81 -14.35
N ARG A 72 -19.95 8.92 -14.60
CA ARG A 72 -20.24 9.86 -15.68
C ARG A 72 -19.07 9.99 -16.65
N GLY A 73 -18.90 9.00 -17.54
CA GLY A 73 -18.04 9.13 -18.70
C GLY A 73 -16.68 9.84 -18.48
N LYS A 74 -15.94 10.06 -19.55
CA LYS A 74 -14.57 10.64 -19.50
C LYS A 74 -14.48 12.13 -19.14
N LYS A 75 -15.60 12.83 -18.90
CA LYS A 75 -15.59 14.30 -18.65
C LYS A 75 -15.21 14.67 -17.21
N VAL A 76 -15.31 13.74 -16.28
CA VAL A 76 -14.95 13.96 -14.87
C VAL A 76 -13.75 13.08 -14.56
N LYS A 77 -12.66 13.66 -14.06
CA LYS A 77 -11.50 12.88 -13.62
C LYS A 77 -11.94 11.89 -12.54
N ASP A 78 -11.42 10.68 -12.63
CA ASP A 78 -11.63 9.66 -11.61
C ASP A 78 -11.14 10.16 -10.24
N TRP A 79 -11.82 9.73 -9.19
CA TRP A 79 -11.52 10.15 -7.81
C TRP A 79 -10.06 9.84 -7.42
N SER A 80 -9.57 8.65 -7.80
CA SER A 80 -8.18 8.25 -7.55
C SER A 80 -7.18 9.11 -8.31
N GLN A 81 -7.50 9.48 -9.57
CA GLN A 81 -6.65 10.36 -10.36
C GLN A 81 -6.54 11.76 -9.74
N ARG A 82 -7.64 12.30 -9.22
CA ARG A 82 -7.63 13.60 -8.53
C ARG A 82 -6.77 13.56 -7.27
N LEU A 83 -6.83 12.45 -6.51
CA LEU A 83 -5.96 12.28 -5.33
C LEU A 83 -4.49 12.17 -5.72
N ALA A 84 -4.19 11.42 -6.77
CA ALA A 84 -2.83 11.28 -7.27
C ALA A 84 -2.27 12.63 -7.76
N ASP A 85 -3.03 13.36 -8.59
CA ASP A 85 -2.66 14.70 -9.04
C ASP A 85 -2.33 15.64 -7.86
N ALA A 86 -3.16 15.59 -6.81
CA ALA A 86 -2.98 16.44 -5.63
C ALA A 86 -1.82 16.02 -4.70
N LEU A 87 -1.34 14.78 -4.82
CA LEU A 87 -0.18 14.24 -4.11
C LEU A 87 1.11 14.23 -4.94
N ASP A 88 1.06 14.70 -6.19
CA ASP A 88 2.17 14.64 -7.14
C ASP A 88 2.63 13.19 -7.38
N LEU A 89 1.66 12.30 -7.62
CA LEU A 89 1.86 10.91 -7.98
C LEU A 89 1.44 10.67 -9.43
N ASP A 90 2.34 10.18 -10.25
CA ASP A 90 2.18 10.13 -11.72
C ASP A 90 1.32 8.95 -12.20
N TYR A 91 1.27 7.87 -11.44
CA TYR A 91 0.67 6.61 -11.90
C TYR A 91 -0.48 6.17 -11.01
N VAL A 92 -1.57 5.76 -11.65
CA VAL A 92 -2.81 5.31 -11.00
C VAL A 92 -3.30 4.02 -11.62
N HIS A 93 -3.58 3.02 -10.77
CA HIS A 93 -4.32 1.83 -11.18
C HIS A 93 -5.57 1.67 -10.32
N VAL A 94 -6.73 1.52 -10.95
CA VAL A 94 -8.01 1.32 -10.27
C VAL A 94 -8.59 -0.03 -10.66
N GLY A 95 -8.83 -0.88 -9.67
CA GLY A 95 -9.43 -2.20 -9.85
C GLY A 95 -10.85 -2.13 -10.43
N THR A 96 -11.34 -3.24 -10.92
CA THR A 96 -12.66 -3.37 -11.56
C THR A 96 -13.71 -3.97 -10.63
N VAL A 97 -13.29 -4.63 -9.54
CA VAL A 97 -14.17 -5.29 -8.58
C VAL A 97 -14.53 -4.36 -7.42
N SER A 98 -15.84 -4.13 -7.24
CA SER A 98 -16.37 -3.41 -6.09
C SER A 98 -16.68 -4.36 -4.94
N SER A 99 -16.29 -4.03 -3.70
CA SER A 99 -16.58 -4.84 -2.52
C SER A 99 -18.06 -4.91 -2.17
N ALA A 100 -18.84 -3.87 -2.49
CA ALA A 100 -20.28 -3.84 -2.29
C ALA A 100 -20.94 -2.91 -3.30
N GLY A 101 -22.22 -3.13 -3.59
CA GLY A 101 -23.03 -2.12 -4.24
C GLY A 101 -23.19 -0.94 -3.29
N HIS A 102 -22.68 0.22 -3.66
CA HIS A 102 -22.81 1.41 -2.83
C HIS A 102 -23.46 2.54 -3.59
N LYS A 103 -24.25 3.33 -2.87
CA LYS A 103 -24.81 4.58 -3.38
C LYS A 103 -23.65 5.59 -3.56
N SER A 104 -23.88 6.56 -4.41
CA SER A 104 -22.95 7.70 -4.57
C SER A 104 -22.63 8.32 -3.22
N PRO A 105 -21.41 8.84 -3.02
CA PRO A 105 -21.02 9.50 -1.79
C PRO A 105 -22.00 10.64 -1.45
N LYS A 106 -22.37 10.72 -0.19
CA LYS A 106 -23.31 11.76 0.29
C LYS A 106 -22.65 13.12 0.49
N TRP A 107 -21.35 13.16 0.74
CA TRP A 107 -20.66 14.32 1.30
C TRP A 107 -19.40 14.76 0.59
N GLY A 108 -18.75 13.86 -0.14
CA GLY A 108 -17.36 14.08 -0.53
C GLY A 108 -17.15 15.00 -1.72
N ASP A 109 -18.00 14.95 -2.71
CA ASP A 109 -17.76 15.69 -3.97
C ASP A 109 -19.06 16.07 -4.65
N PRO A 110 -19.48 17.34 -4.58
CA PRO A 110 -20.68 17.82 -5.24
C PRO A 110 -20.59 17.82 -6.76
N THR A 111 -19.37 17.72 -7.33
CA THR A 111 -19.13 17.79 -8.77
C THR A 111 -19.09 16.44 -9.45
N GLY A 112 -18.93 15.34 -8.69
CA GLY A 112 -18.81 13.98 -9.20
C GLY A 112 -20.03 13.10 -8.91
N ASN A 113 -20.37 12.26 -9.86
CA ASN A 113 -21.33 11.19 -9.66
C ASN A 113 -20.52 9.90 -9.53
N TYR A 114 -20.08 9.63 -8.29
CA TYR A 114 -19.25 8.49 -7.96
C TYR A 114 -20.05 7.37 -7.30
N GLY A 115 -19.62 6.14 -7.47
CA GLY A 115 -20.24 4.99 -6.82
C GLY A 115 -19.28 3.81 -6.65
N GLY A 116 -19.70 2.85 -5.83
CA GLY A 116 -18.97 1.63 -5.58
C GLY A 116 -17.87 1.74 -4.52
N LYS A 117 -17.27 0.58 -4.20
CA LYS A 117 -16.18 0.39 -3.23
C LYS A 117 -15.04 -0.34 -3.92
N PHE A 118 -14.28 0.38 -4.72
CA PHE A 118 -13.16 -0.18 -5.47
C PHE A 118 -11.87 -0.12 -4.66
N LYS A 119 -10.80 -0.66 -5.19
CA LYS A 119 -9.43 -0.52 -4.70
C LYS A 119 -8.62 0.22 -5.73
N SER A 120 -7.63 0.96 -5.27
CA SER A 120 -6.75 1.71 -6.14
C SER A 120 -5.35 1.75 -5.58
N ILE A 121 -4.37 1.84 -6.47
CA ILE A 121 -2.96 2.03 -6.12
C ILE A 121 -2.46 3.26 -6.86
N LEU A 122 -1.88 4.18 -6.11
CA LEU A 122 -1.22 5.38 -6.64
C LEU A 122 0.28 5.23 -6.40
N SER A 123 1.10 5.67 -7.34
CA SER A 123 2.55 5.52 -7.27
C SER A 123 3.28 6.67 -7.94
N ARG A 124 4.46 6.99 -7.44
CA ARG A 124 5.43 7.87 -8.09
C ARG A 124 6.16 7.15 -9.22
N THR A 125 6.29 5.84 -9.14
CA THR A 125 6.96 5.00 -10.16
C THR A 125 5.93 4.31 -11.07
N PRO A 126 6.30 3.96 -12.31
CA PRO A 126 5.41 3.30 -13.27
C PRO A 126 4.74 2.05 -12.70
N LEU A 127 3.44 1.90 -12.95
CA LEU A 127 2.65 0.73 -12.58
C LEU A 127 2.38 -0.12 -13.81
N THR A 128 2.65 -1.42 -13.71
CA THR A 128 2.42 -2.40 -14.76
C THR A 128 1.70 -3.64 -14.23
N GLY A 129 1.27 -4.54 -15.10
CA GLY A 129 0.68 -5.83 -14.74
C GLY A 129 -0.55 -5.74 -13.84
N GLY A 130 -1.33 -4.65 -13.98
CA GLY A 130 -2.50 -4.40 -13.14
C GLY A 130 -3.60 -5.45 -13.33
N LYS A 131 -4.05 -6.06 -12.24
CA LYS A 131 -5.14 -7.04 -12.24
C LYS A 131 -5.89 -7.07 -10.92
N ASP A 132 -7.18 -7.42 -10.98
CA ASP A 132 -7.93 -7.80 -9.79
C ASP A 132 -7.57 -9.23 -9.37
N ILE A 133 -7.37 -9.44 -8.08
CA ILE A 133 -7.15 -10.76 -7.50
C ILE A 133 -8.47 -11.21 -6.90
N SER A 134 -9.02 -12.27 -7.46
CA SER A 134 -10.16 -12.98 -6.86
C SER A 134 -9.68 -13.71 -5.61
N VAL A 135 -10.22 -13.31 -4.46
CA VAL A 135 -9.98 -13.99 -3.19
C VAL A 135 -11.21 -14.85 -2.88
N GLU A 136 -11.14 -16.12 -3.20
CA GLU A 136 -12.18 -17.07 -2.91
C GLU A 136 -12.16 -17.46 -1.42
N GLY A 137 -13.24 -18.09 -0.95
CA GLY A 137 -13.39 -18.47 0.45
C GLY A 137 -14.60 -17.80 1.13
N SER A 138 -14.77 -18.05 2.42
CA SER A 138 -15.87 -17.50 3.21
C SER A 138 -15.77 -15.99 3.40
N GLY A 139 -16.88 -15.33 3.54
CA GLY A 139 -16.98 -13.88 3.74
C GLY A 139 -17.69 -13.16 2.59
N TRP A 140 -17.42 -11.87 2.42
CA TRP A 140 -18.09 -11.05 1.40
C TRP A 140 -17.80 -11.56 -0.02
N LYS A 141 -18.87 -11.75 -0.81
CA LYS A 141 -18.75 -12.23 -2.18
C LYS A 141 -17.87 -11.36 -3.09
N ARG A 142 -17.75 -10.08 -2.77
CA ARG A 142 -17.00 -9.07 -3.54
C ARG A 142 -15.72 -8.61 -2.84
N ALA A 143 -15.28 -9.31 -1.81
CA ALA A 143 -13.96 -9.07 -1.25
C ALA A 143 -12.91 -9.36 -2.31
N SER A 144 -11.94 -8.47 -2.45
CA SER A 144 -10.91 -8.58 -3.46
C SER A 144 -9.68 -7.76 -3.08
N ALA A 145 -8.60 -8.03 -3.79
CA ALA A 145 -7.44 -7.18 -3.84
C ALA A 145 -7.21 -6.72 -5.29
N VAL A 146 -6.56 -5.59 -5.46
CA VAL A 146 -5.95 -5.19 -6.73
C VAL A 146 -4.45 -5.33 -6.61
N ARG A 147 -3.81 -5.84 -7.65
CA ARG A 147 -2.38 -6.09 -7.70
C ARG A 147 -1.78 -5.36 -8.89
N VAL A 148 -0.61 -4.73 -8.68
CA VAL A 148 0.22 -4.12 -9.73
C VAL A 148 1.68 -4.46 -9.49
N GLU A 149 2.52 -4.26 -10.48
CA GLU A 149 3.97 -4.29 -10.38
C GLU A 149 4.55 -2.89 -10.51
N THR A 150 5.66 -2.66 -9.82
CA THR A 150 6.51 -1.49 -10.01
C THR A 150 7.96 -1.89 -9.80
N GLU A 151 8.86 -1.04 -10.25
CA GLU A 151 10.29 -1.19 -10.01
C GLU A 151 10.85 0.04 -9.30
N ILE A 152 11.62 -0.19 -8.25
CA ILE A 152 12.27 0.86 -7.46
C ILE A 152 13.72 0.44 -7.26
N GLU A 153 14.65 1.25 -7.77
CA GLU A 153 16.10 0.99 -7.70
C GLU A 153 16.47 -0.42 -8.19
N GLY A 154 15.92 -0.84 -9.32
CA GLY A 154 16.16 -2.15 -9.90
C GLY A 154 15.48 -3.32 -9.19
N ARG A 155 14.68 -3.06 -8.16
CA ARG A 155 13.93 -4.10 -7.45
C ARG A 155 12.48 -4.14 -7.89
N ARG A 156 12.03 -5.32 -8.24
CA ARG A 156 10.64 -5.56 -8.63
C ARG A 156 9.77 -5.75 -7.40
N LEU A 157 8.75 -4.92 -7.28
CA LEU A 157 7.76 -4.97 -6.21
C LEU A 157 6.39 -5.38 -6.76
N ALA A 158 5.69 -6.25 -6.03
CA ALA A 158 4.27 -6.49 -6.21
C ALA A 158 3.51 -5.75 -5.10
N LEU A 159 2.65 -4.82 -5.51
CA LEU A 159 1.87 -3.99 -4.61
C LEU A 159 0.42 -4.46 -4.62
N TYR A 160 -0.17 -4.57 -3.44
CA TYR A 160 -1.57 -4.96 -3.28
C TYR A 160 -2.32 -3.92 -2.47
N SER A 161 -3.46 -3.48 -3.00
CA SER A 161 -4.48 -2.78 -2.23
C SER A 161 -5.70 -3.69 -2.07
N LEU A 162 -6.23 -3.80 -0.85
CA LEU A 162 -7.27 -4.77 -0.55
C LEU A 162 -8.40 -4.21 0.33
N HIS A 163 -9.51 -4.94 0.31
CA HIS A 163 -10.59 -4.81 1.28
C HIS A 163 -11.18 -6.20 1.49
N LEU A 164 -10.94 -6.79 2.65
CA LEU A 164 -11.32 -8.15 3.01
C LEU A 164 -12.56 -8.17 3.92
N PRO A 165 -13.26 -9.29 4.04
CA PRO A 165 -14.42 -9.41 4.93
C PRO A 165 -13.99 -9.36 6.39
N GLY A 166 -14.83 -8.71 7.22
CA GLY A 166 -14.53 -8.52 8.63
C GLY A 166 -14.83 -9.74 9.49
N PHE A 167 -13.88 -10.08 10.34
CA PHE A 167 -14.12 -10.86 11.54
C PHE A 167 -14.18 -9.97 12.79
N ALA A 168 -13.60 -8.77 12.72
CA ALA A 168 -13.52 -7.83 13.83
C ALA A 168 -14.88 -7.39 14.38
N HIS A 169 -15.92 -7.36 13.53
CA HIS A 169 -17.29 -6.96 13.92
C HIS A 169 -18.22 -8.12 14.27
N HIS A 170 -17.78 -9.35 14.02
CA HIS A 170 -18.51 -10.53 14.44
C HIS A 170 -17.77 -11.10 15.64
N ASN A 171 -18.44 -11.20 16.80
CA ASN A 171 -17.92 -11.88 18.00
C ASN A 171 -17.59 -13.38 17.77
N LYS A 172 -17.39 -13.75 16.52
CA LYS A 172 -17.04 -15.07 16.03
C LYS A 172 -15.73 -14.97 15.27
N ALA A 173 -14.65 -14.54 15.95
CA ALA A 173 -13.31 -14.80 15.44
C ALA A 173 -13.22 -16.30 15.13
N PRO A 174 -12.70 -16.70 13.96
CA PRO A 174 -12.48 -18.12 13.68
C PRO A 174 -11.53 -18.67 14.74
N THR A 175 -12.09 -19.42 15.65
CA THR A 175 -11.36 -20.05 16.76
C THR A 175 -10.66 -21.34 16.34
N SER A 176 -10.73 -21.69 15.06
CA SER A 176 -10.20 -22.95 14.56
C SER A 176 -9.38 -22.77 13.27
N SER A 177 -8.42 -23.68 13.08
CA SER A 177 -7.66 -23.80 11.84
C SER A 177 -8.56 -23.97 10.60
N ALA A 178 -9.69 -24.65 10.74
CA ALA A 178 -10.65 -24.83 9.65
C ALA A 178 -11.25 -23.51 9.15
N ALA A 179 -11.49 -22.56 10.03
CA ALA A 179 -11.99 -21.24 9.65
C ALA A 179 -10.93 -20.41 8.91
N TRP A 180 -9.65 -20.59 9.24
CA TRP A 180 -8.55 -20.02 8.48
C TRP A 180 -8.47 -20.63 7.06
N GLU A 181 -8.46 -21.97 6.96
CA GLU A 181 -8.32 -22.69 5.68
C GLU A 181 -9.40 -22.30 4.65
N GLY A 182 -10.63 -22.04 5.09
CA GLY A 182 -11.73 -21.61 4.22
C GLY A 182 -11.84 -20.10 4.03
N SER A 183 -10.92 -19.31 4.55
CA SER A 183 -11.06 -17.85 4.56
C SER A 183 -10.50 -17.18 3.31
N LYS A 184 -11.00 -15.96 3.00
CA LYS A 184 -10.44 -15.12 1.94
C LYS A 184 -9.04 -14.62 2.27
N HIS A 185 -8.70 -14.51 3.54
CA HIS A 185 -7.36 -14.16 4.00
C HIS A 185 -6.36 -15.26 3.65
N LYS A 186 -6.76 -16.55 3.80
CA LYS A 186 -5.94 -17.70 3.39
C LYS A 186 -5.71 -17.70 1.89
N ALA A 187 -6.76 -17.52 1.10
CA ALA A 187 -6.65 -17.47 -0.36
C ALA A 187 -5.70 -16.35 -0.83
N LEU A 188 -5.72 -15.17 -0.15
CA LEU A 188 -4.77 -14.11 -0.41
C LEU A 188 -3.35 -14.50 0.02
N ALA A 189 -3.18 -15.15 1.18
CA ALA A 189 -1.88 -15.61 1.65
C ALA A 189 -1.23 -16.59 0.66
N ASP A 190 -2.00 -17.51 0.09
CA ASP A 190 -1.53 -18.46 -0.93
C ASP A 190 -1.07 -17.72 -2.20
N HIS A 191 -1.85 -16.73 -2.65
CA HIS A 191 -1.48 -15.91 -3.80
C HIS A 191 -0.17 -15.15 -3.55
N ILE A 192 -0.04 -14.51 -2.39
CA ILE A 192 1.18 -13.78 -2.00
C ILE A 192 2.39 -14.73 -1.98
N ASN A 193 2.24 -15.93 -1.44
CA ASN A 193 3.32 -16.92 -1.37
C ASN A 193 3.82 -17.31 -2.77
N GLY A 194 2.93 -17.45 -3.76
CA GLY A 194 3.32 -17.67 -5.15
C GLY A 194 4.10 -16.50 -5.78
N GLU A 195 3.78 -15.27 -5.42
CA GLU A 195 4.44 -14.07 -5.96
C GLU A 195 5.82 -13.81 -5.32
N ARG A 196 6.01 -14.17 -4.05
CA ARG A 196 7.24 -13.85 -3.28
C ARG A 196 8.52 -14.47 -3.83
N GLU A 197 8.43 -15.43 -4.72
CA GLU A 197 9.61 -15.97 -5.40
C GLU A 197 10.22 -14.96 -6.39
N SER A 198 9.39 -14.13 -7.01
CA SER A 198 9.76 -13.22 -8.09
C SER A 198 9.76 -11.75 -7.68
N PHE A 199 9.08 -11.37 -6.59
CA PHE A 199 8.86 -10.00 -6.18
C PHE A 199 9.11 -9.81 -4.68
N ASP A 200 9.51 -8.60 -4.33
CA ASP A 200 9.22 -8.07 -3.00
C ASP A 200 7.76 -7.66 -2.93
N VAL A 201 7.08 -8.01 -1.86
CA VAL A 201 5.63 -7.81 -1.76
C VAL A 201 5.30 -6.78 -0.69
N ILE A 202 4.43 -5.84 -1.04
CA ILE A 202 3.79 -4.91 -0.11
C ILE A 202 2.28 -5.05 -0.26
N VAL A 203 1.60 -5.27 0.85
CA VAL A 203 0.15 -5.44 0.90
C VAL A 203 -0.43 -4.45 1.89
N GLY A 204 -1.37 -3.61 1.48
CA GLY A 204 -2.01 -2.68 2.40
C GLY A 204 -3.50 -2.51 2.12
N GLY A 205 -4.21 -2.04 3.13
CA GLY A 205 -5.64 -1.75 3.06
C GLY A 205 -6.40 -2.22 4.29
N ASP A 206 -7.70 -2.34 4.13
CA ASP A 206 -8.63 -2.79 5.17
C ASP A 206 -8.73 -4.32 5.17
N PHE A 207 -8.06 -4.93 6.13
CA PHE A 207 -8.11 -6.37 6.36
C PHE A 207 -9.36 -6.78 7.15
N ASN A 208 -10.03 -5.80 7.76
CA ASN A 208 -11.16 -6.05 8.65
C ASN A 208 -10.85 -7.07 9.77
N GLU A 209 -9.57 -7.19 10.14
CA GLU A 209 -9.07 -8.08 11.18
C GLU A 209 -8.09 -7.32 12.08
N TRP A 210 -8.19 -7.55 13.38
CA TRP A 210 -7.31 -6.89 14.35
C TRP A 210 -5.86 -7.36 14.23
N THR A 211 -4.92 -6.47 14.59
CA THR A 211 -3.48 -6.75 14.60
C THR A 211 -3.15 -8.05 15.35
N GLU A 212 -3.81 -8.31 16.46
CA GLU A 212 -3.60 -9.48 17.32
C GLU A 212 -4.58 -10.63 17.00
N GLY A 213 -5.46 -10.45 16.00
CA GLY A 213 -6.46 -11.44 15.63
C GLY A 213 -5.84 -12.70 15.05
N LEU A 214 -6.46 -13.87 15.29
CA LEU A 214 -5.94 -15.17 14.87
C LEU A 214 -5.72 -15.24 13.36
N VAL A 215 -6.59 -14.65 12.57
CA VAL A 215 -6.49 -14.63 11.10
C VAL A 215 -5.28 -13.83 10.65
N MET A 216 -5.05 -12.65 11.24
CA MET A 216 -3.87 -11.85 10.95
C MET A 216 -2.58 -12.58 11.35
N GLN A 217 -2.54 -13.18 12.53
CA GLN A 217 -1.38 -13.94 13.00
C GLN A 217 -1.10 -15.16 12.10
N SER A 218 -2.13 -15.85 11.63
CA SER A 218 -2.01 -16.96 10.68
C SER A 218 -1.46 -16.48 9.34
N MET A 219 -1.97 -15.36 8.83
CA MET A 219 -1.49 -14.76 7.58
C MET A 219 -0.01 -14.36 7.66
N LEU A 220 0.42 -13.70 8.74
CA LEU A 220 1.81 -13.33 8.95
C LEU A 220 2.72 -14.55 9.03
N LYS A 221 2.28 -15.59 9.75
CA LYS A 221 3.01 -16.86 9.89
C LYS A 221 3.22 -17.54 8.54
N GLU A 222 2.16 -17.69 7.75
CA GLU A 222 2.23 -18.39 6.46
C GLU A 222 2.99 -17.59 5.42
N THR A 223 2.73 -16.29 5.31
CA THR A 223 3.40 -15.45 4.31
C THR A 223 4.82 -15.06 4.73
N LYS A 224 5.20 -15.25 5.99
CA LYS A 224 6.47 -14.76 6.56
C LYS A 224 6.68 -13.26 6.32
N MET A 225 5.61 -12.50 6.14
CA MET A 225 5.64 -11.05 6.06
C MET A 225 5.65 -10.44 7.46
N LYS A 226 6.05 -9.18 7.55
CA LYS A 226 5.92 -8.39 8.76
C LYS A 226 4.81 -7.37 8.61
N ASN A 227 4.13 -7.09 9.72
CA ASN A 227 3.17 -5.99 9.80
C ASN A 227 3.89 -4.73 10.30
N SER A 228 3.76 -3.63 9.57
CA SER A 228 4.29 -2.35 10.01
C SER A 228 3.38 -1.69 11.05
N THR A 229 2.07 -2.00 11.03
CA THR A 229 1.09 -1.46 11.96
C THR A 229 1.20 -2.18 13.31
N LYS A 230 1.72 -1.48 14.30
CA LYS A 230 1.94 -2.03 15.66
C LYS A 230 0.75 -1.80 16.59
N GLU A 231 -0.04 -0.76 16.32
CA GLU A 231 -1.20 -0.40 17.11
C GLU A 231 -2.38 -1.30 16.78
N LYS A 232 -3.36 -1.38 17.69
CA LYS A 232 -4.61 -2.08 17.42
C LYS A 232 -5.34 -1.40 16.26
N SER A 233 -5.40 -2.08 15.12
CA SER A 233 -6.01 -1.60 13.88
C SER A 233 -6.64 -2.75 13.12
N ILE A 234 -7.51 -2.43 12.17
CA ILE A 234 -8.02 -3.32 11.13
C ILE A 234 -7.45 -2.96 9.76
N ASP A 235 -6.80 -1.79 9.66
CA ASP A 235 -6.05 -1.35 8.50
C ASP A 235 -4.57 -1.66 8.72
N HIS A 236 -3.91 -2.27 7.74
CA HIS A 236 -2.54 -2.73 7.88
C HIS A 236 -1.71 -2.48 6.63
N ILE A 237 -0.38 -2.43 6.81
CA ILE A 237 0.60 -2.57 5.75
C ILE A 237 1.52 -3.73 6.12
N LEU A 238 1.49 -4.79 5.30
CA LEU A 238 2.39 -5.93 5.39
C LEU A 238 3.49 -5.78 4.34
N TYR A 239 4.71 -6.17 4.69
CA TYR A 239 5.85 -6.10 3.78
C TYR A 239 6.73 -7.35 3.87
N SER A 240 7.32 -7.72 2.74
CA SER A 240 8.21 -8.86 2.67
C SER A 240 9.57 -8.55 3.29
N THR A 241 10.20 -9.57 3.87
CA THR A 241 11.53 -9.42 4.49
C THR A 241 12.61 -10.24 3.79
N LYS A 242 12.24 -10.95 2.71
CA LYS A 242 13.14 -11.86 1.99
C LYS A 242 14.40 -11.15 1.50
N ASN A 243 14.26 -9.94 0.97
CA ASN A 243 15.35 -9.19 0.33
C ASN A 243 15.76 -7.95 1.13
N LYS A 244 15.83 -8.06 2.46
CA LYS A 244 16.33 -6.99 3.36
C LYS A 244 15.50 -5.70 3.37
N MET A 245 14.21 -5.77 3.01
CA MET A 245 13.32 -4.63 3.25
C MET A 245 13.18 -4.42 4.76
N LYS A 246 13.51 -3.22 5.24
CA LYS A 246 13.59 -2.90 6.66
C LYS A 246 12.62 -1.78 7.00
N LEU A 247 11.82 -1.98 8.04
CA LEU A 247 10.98 -0.93 8.59
C LEU A 247 11.84 0.10 9.33
N LEU A 248 11.77 1.35 8.92
CA LEU A 248 12.41 2.48 9.60
C LEU A 248 11.44 3.12 10.59
N GLN A 249 10.25 3.45 10.14
CA GLN A 249 9.19 4.03 10.96
C GLN A 249 7.81 3.67 10.43
N ALA A 250 6.81 3.76 11.29
CA ALA A 250 5.41 3.56 10.94
C ALA A 250 4.52 4.34 11.91
N GLY A 251 3.30 4.59 11.49
CA GLY A 251 2.31 5.25 12.30
C GLY A 251 0.90 5.08 11.77
N ARG A 252 -0.03 5.62 12.55
CA ARG A 252 -1.46 5.68 12.24
C ARG A 252 -1.98 7.04 12.59
N ASP A 253 -2.81 7.63 11.75
CA ASP A 253 -3.41 8.93 12.00
C ASP A 253 -4.85 8.99 11.48
N TRP A 254 -5.66 9.81 12.11
CA TRP A 254 -7.04 10.06 11.75
C TRP A 254 -7.24 11.35 10.94
N GLY A 255 -6.18 12.14 10.74
CA GLY A 255 -6.24 13.45 10.10
C GLY A 255 -6.42 14.61 11.05
N PRO A 256 -7.13 15.66 10.64
CA PRO A 256 -7.22 16.89 11.41
C PRO A 256 -7.67 16.67 12.86
N LYS A 257 -7.09 17.46 13.75
CA LYS A 257 -7.17 17.34 15.21
C LYS A 257 -8.54 16.85 15.72
N ASN A 258 -8.49 15.85 16.61
CA ASN A 258 -9.63 15.27 17.36
C ASN A 258 -10.53 14.31 16.58
N GLN A 259 -10.11 13.78 15.45
CA GLN A 259 -10.87 12.73 14.80
C GLN A 259 -10.57 11.38 15.44
N ASN A 260 -11.60 10.70 15.83
CA ASN A 260 -11.60 9.30 16.26
C ASN A 260 -12.91 8.66 15.81
N LYS A 261 -13.05 7.35 15.96
CA LYS A 261 -14.26 6.62 15.57
C LYS A 261 -15.56 7.18 16.18
N ASP A 262 -15.46 7.87 17.30
CA ASP A 262 -16.62 8.41 18.03
C ASP A 262 -17.06 9.77 17.48
N ASN A 263 -16.17 10.46 16.72
CA ASN A 263 -16.39 11.77 16.09
C ASN A 263 -16.56 11.70 14.56
N VAL A 264 -16.74 10.53 13.99
CA VAL A 264 -16.81 10.28 12.55
C VAL A 264 -17.89 11.12 11.84
N LYS A 265 -18.88 11.59 12.54
CA LYS A 265 -19.96 12.41 11.99
C LYS A 265 -19.75 13.92 12.17
N SER A 266 -18.64 14.35 12.76
CA SER A 266 -18.36 15.78 12.94
C SER A 266 -17.83 16.41 11.66
N ASP A 267 -18.08 17.70 11.50
CA ASP A 267 -17.49 18.50 10.41
C ASP A 267 -15.95 18.41 10.49
N GLY A 268 -15.34 17.91 9.44
CA GLY A 268 -13.89 17.80 9.42
C GLY A 268 -13.36 16.39 9.21
N CYS A 269 -14.17 15.35 9.37
CA CYS A 269 -13.78 13.97 9.15
C CYS A 269 -13.36 13.70 7.71
N LEU A 270 -12.32 12.90 7.52
CA LEU A 270 -11.86 12.47 6.19
C LEU A 270 -12.35 11.07 5.82
N SER A 271 -12.48 10.19 6.81
CA SER A 271 -12.98 8.82 6.70
C SER A 271 -13.41 8.32 8.09
N ASP A 272 -14.14 7.22 8.15
CA ASP A 272 -14.38 6.43 9.36
C ASP A 272 -13.25 5.46 9.69
N HIS A 273 -12.18 5.54 8.94
CA HIS A 273 -10.91 4.83 9.16
C HIS A 273 -9.75 5.81 9.36
N PRO A 274 -8.73 5.45 10.15
CA PRO A 274 -7.43 6.10 10.10
C PRO A 274 -6.67 5.64 8.86
N TRP A 275 -5.75 6.45 8.35
CA TRP A 275 -4.73 5.89 7.49
C TRP A 275 -3.60 5.29 8.33
N VAL A 276 -2.98 4.26 7.79
CA VAL A 276 -1.73 3.70 8.30
C VAL A 276 -0.61 3.98 7.31
N TRP A 277 0.61 4.18 7.81
CA TRP A 277 1.76 4.48 6.96
C TRP A 277 3.03 3.83 7.49
N CYS A 278 3.97 3.62 6.60
CA CYS A 278 5.33 3.21 6.97
C CYS A 278 6.38 3.80 6.02
N GLU A 279 7.59 3.94 6.54
CA GLU A 279 8.81 4.19 5.78
C GLU A 279 9.64 2.90 5.81
N LEU A 280 9.91 2.36 4.63
CA LEU A 280 10.71 1.16 4.43
C LEU A 280 12.04 1.54 3.80
N GLU A 281 13.12 0.94 4.27
CA GLU A 281 14.42 0.97 3.62
C GLU A 281 14.50 -0.21 2.64
N ILE A 282 14.81 0.10 1.39
CA ILE A 282 15.08 -0.87 0.32
C ILE A 282 16.56 -0.79 0.01
N SER A 283 17.30 -1.86 0.28
CA SER A 283 18.72 -1.96 -0.04
C SER A 283 18.91 -2.92 -1.20
N ASN A 284 19.77 -2.57 -2.14
CA ASN A 284 20.19 -3.47 -3.22
C ASN A 284 21.12 -4.57 -2.73
#